data_1ec5b05973f9991df73747446bd77cef
#
_entry.id   1ec5b05973f9991df73747446bd77cef
#
_cell.length_a   1.000
_cell.length_b   1.000
_cell.length_c   1.000
_cell.angle_alpha   90.00
_cell.angle_beta   90.00
_cell.angle_gamma   90.00
#
_symmetry.space_group_name_H-M   'P 1'
#
loop_
_entity.id
_entity.type
_entity.pdbx_description
1 polymer ?
#
loop_
_entity_poly.entity_id
_entity_poly.type
_entity_poly.pdbx_seq_one_letter_code
_entity_poly.pdbx_strand_id
1 'polypeptide(L)'
;MLTESAGKSLGRFKLGAESNVTAQPVSEFGVTMDGSARDESDVFIAIQLHLSVGEDVYGLGERFGAYVKNGQSVDIWNEDGGTASEQGYKDIPFYMTSNGYGVLVNNRGHVSFEIGSENTEATINSFIDGMAERDIPLAAFHYDCYWMREFHWCDFEWDKRFFGDIESTLKRLHEDKGLHICAWINPYIGQRGEMFKEGRDKGYLVRKPNGEVWQTDFWQAGMGLVDFTNPAAREWFKDKVKALLNQGVDAIKTDFGERIPRDVVWYDGSPKLSMHNWYTQLYNQAVFEAIEETYGKGNACLYARSATVGGQQQPVHWGGDCESTFNGMAQSLRAGLSLTSSGFGFWSHDSGGFEGAFPDPAVYKRWVAFGMLGSHSRLHGSTVYRVPWLFDEEDEKNGVALVPGQTAVDVVREFTKLKLELMPYVYQLGLQPHVNGTPVMRSMFVEFPDDPACRTLDRQYMFGPSMLVAPVFTYSGEVSYRFRCGCATAA
;
A
#
# COMPACT_ATOMS: atom_id res chain seq x y z
N MET A 1 0.11 33.19 6.85
CA MET A 1 1.36 33.55 6.18
C MET A 1 2.49 33.15 7.12
N LEU A 2 3.14 32.06 6.82
CA LEU A 2 4.32 31.60 7.53
C LEU A 2 5.52 32.34 6.90
N THR A 3 6.25 33.10 7.64
CA THR A 3 7.46 33.80 7.17
C THR A 3 8.68 33.24 7.87
N GLU A 4 9.78 33.09 7.14
CA GLU A 4 11.08 32.56 7.60
C GLU A 4 11.76 33.33 8.70
N SER A 5 11.25 34.45 9.10
CA SER A 5 11.90 35.24 10.15
C SER A 5 11.70 34.59 11.49
N ALA A 6 12.76 34.03 12.00
CA ALA A 6 12.90 33.50 13.33
C ALA A 6 12.08 34.29 14.36
N GLY A 7 11.10 33.65 14.96
CA GLY A 7 10.42 34.13 16.15
C GLY A 7 9.38 35.22 15.97
N LYS A 8 8.99 35.60 14.77
CA LYS A 8 7.89 36.57 14.57
C LYS A 8 6.75 35.95 13.81
N SER A 9 5.81 35.52 14.60
CA SER A 9 4.43 35.22 14.25
C SER A 9 4.28 34.24 13.08
N LEU A 10 3.99 33.03 13.40
CA LEU A 10 2.93 32.35 12.70
C LEU A 10 1.84 33.37 12.54
N GLY A 11 1.88 34.06 11.43
CA GLY A 11 1.27 35.31 11.21
C GLY A 11 -0.20 35.31 11.50
N ARG A 12 -0.87 36.25 11.05
CA ARG A 12 -2.24 36.56 11.27
C ARG A 12 -3.21 35.49 10.77
N PHE A 13 -3.32 34.43 11.54
CA PHE A 13 -4.49 33.57 11.44
C PHE A 13 -5.62 34.28 12.17
N LYS A 14 -6.69 34.59 11.50
CA LYS A 14 -7.96 34.78 12.17
C LYS A 14 -8.45 33.38 12.50
N LEU A 15 -7.93 32.83 13.58
CA LEU A 15 -8.41 31.59 14.13
C LEU A 15 -9.77 31.88 14.76
N GLY A 16 -10.78 31.13 14.39
CA GLY A 16 -12.01 31.06 15.18
C GLY A 16 -11.69 30.66 16.63
N ALA A 17 -12.56 30.89 17.59
CA ALA A 17 -12.32 30.65 19.01
C ALA A 17 -11.98 29.19 19.38
N GLU A 18 -11.96 28.26 18.43
CA GLU A 18 -11.70 26.82 18.59
C GLU A 18 -10.77 26.29 17.50
N SER A 19 -9.69 26.99 17.19
CA SER A 19 -8.76 26.47 16.19
C SER A 19 -7.92 25.31 16.75
N ASN A 20 -8.03 24.18 16.14
CA ASN A 20 -7.20 22.99 16.40
C ASN A 20 -5.83 23.07 15.69
N VAL A 21 -5.32 24.24 15.38
CA VAL A 21 -4.02 24.42 14.75
C VAL A 21 -2.93 24.35 15.79
N THR A 22 -2.17 23.28 15.81
CA THR A 22 -0.91 23.17 16.55
C THR A 22 0.24 23.27 15.56
N ALA A 23 0.97 24.40 15.62
CA ALA A 23 2.24 24.52 14.92
C ALA A 23 3.34 23.94 15.79
N GLN A 24 4.03 22.93 15.30
CA GLN A 24 5.23 22.39 15.95
C GLN A 24 6.43 23.30 15.62
N PRO A 25 7.34 23.55 16.57
CA PRO A 25 8.55 24.33 16.30
C PRO A 25 9.44 23.61 15.29
N VAL A 26 9.90 24.37 14.32
CA VAL A 26 10.71 23.87 13.19
C VAL A 26 12.09 23.37 13.60
N SER A 27 12.57 23.67 14.80
CA SER A 27 13.90 23.29 15.29
C SER A 27 14.14 21.78 15.44
N GLU A 28 13.12 20.96 15.30
CA GLU A 28 13.22 19.50 15.38
C GLU A 28 13.29 18.83 14.00
N PHE A 29 13.31 19.60 12.92
CA PHE A 29 13.11 19.08 11.58
C PHE A 29 14.38 19.04 10.75
N GLY A 30 14.82 17.83 10.52
CA GLY A 30 15.32 17.40 9.22
C GLY A 30 16.70 17.87 8.81
N VAL A 31 17.59 18.18 9.70
CA VAL A 31 18.99 18.14 9.37
C VAL A 31 19.51 16.77 9.77
N THR A 32 20.00 15.99 8.81
CA THR A 32 20.87 14.87 9.16
C THR A 32 22.05 15.41 9.92
N MET A 33 22.06 15.22 11.22
CA MET A 33 23.07 15.76 12.13
C MET A 33 24.43 15.07 11.99
N ASP A 34 24.59 14.18 11.03
CA ASP A 34 25.78 13.34 10.90
C ASP A 34 26.73 13.75 9.76
N GLY A 35 26.45 14.86 9.08
CA GLY A 35 27.27 15.30 7.96
C GLY A 35 27.22 14.38 6.74
N SER A 36 26.33 13.37 6.71
CA SER A 36 26.02 12.61 5.49
C SER A 36 25.22 13.47 4.53
N ALA A 37 25.19 14.69 4.86
CA ALA A 37 24.39 15.70 4.28
C ALA A 37 24.60 15.79 2.80
N ARG A 38 23.54 15.72 2.17
CA ARG A 38 23.19 16.55 1.07
C ARG A 38 23.80 17.93 1.22
N ASP A 39 24.18 18.50 0.12
CA ASP A 39 24.55 19.90 0.00
C ASP A 39 23.63 20.75 0.89
N GLU A 40 24.16 21.79 1.52
CA GLU A 40 23.39 22.72 2.39
C GLU A 40 22.11 23.28 1.72
N SER A 41 22.00 23.16 0.39
CA SER A 41 20.81 23.49 -0.40
C SER A 41 19.63 22.54 -0.17
N ASP A 42 19.84 21.36 0.41
CA ASP A 42 18.83 20.29 0.54
C ASP A 42 18.26 20.18 1.97
N VAL A 43 18.17 21.28 2.68
CA VAL A 43 17.55 21.31 4.02
C VAL A 43 16.04 21.41 3.88
N PHE A 44 15.32 20.39 4.39
CA PHE A 44 13.87 20.39 4.46
C PHE A 44 13.38 20.96 5.79
N ILE A 45 12.37 21.81 5.70
CA ILE A 45 11.64 22.33 6.85
C ILE A 45 10.22 21.76 6.75
N ALA A 46 9.76 21.04 7.77
CA ALA A 46 8.40 20.57 7.84
C ALA A 46 7.59 21.32 8.90
N ILE A 47 6.32 21.57 8.60
CA ILE A 47 5.37 22.18 9.51
C ILE A 47 4.13 21.31 9.48
N GLN A 48 3.72 20.84 10.65
CA GLN A 48 2.51 20.06 10.79
C GLN A 48 1.37 20.95 11.28
N LEU A 49 0.23 20.89 10.58
CA LEU A 49 -1.01 21.54 10.97
C LEU A 49 -2.05 20.45 11.20
N HIS A 50 -2.89 20.65 12.22
CA HIS A 50 -3.97 19.72 12.50
C HIS A 50 -5.11 19.94 11.50
N LEU A 51 -5.59 18.87 10.88
CA LEU A 51 -6.79 18.86 10.05
C LEU A 51 -7.94 18.29 10.90
N SER A 52 -9.03 19.04 11.00
CA SER A 52 -10.21 18.60 11.76
C SER A 52 -10.99 17.53 11.01
N VAL A 53 -11.70 16.68 11.75
CA VAL A 53 -12.60 15.67 11.16
C VAL A 53 -13.64 16.35 10.27
N GLY A 54 -13.73 15.91 9.02
CA GLY A 54 -14.64 16.47 8.03
C GLY A 54 -14.23 17.85 7.49
N GLU A 55 -12.99 18.28 7.74
CA GLU A 55 -12.42 19.48 7.15
C GLU A 55 -11.78 19.14 5.79
N ASP A 56 -12.25 19.82 4.74
CA ASP A 56 -11.76 19.68 3.40
C ASP A 56 -10.68 20.72 3.07
N VAL A 57 -9.68 20.33 2.28
CA VAL A 57 -8.60 21.19 1.80
C VAL A 57 -8.71 21.40 0.29
N TYR A 58 -8.56 22.64 -0.15
CA TYR A 58 -8.68 23.08 -1.54
C TYR A 58 -7.50 23.96 -1.95
N GLY A 59 -7.16 24.00 -3.24
CA GLY A 59 -6.13 24.89 -3.78
C GLY A 59 -4.89 24.19 -4.27
N LEU A 60 -3.70 24.69 -3.91
CA LEU A 60 -2.38 24.22 -4.31
C LEU A 60 -2.04 24.41 -5.80
N GLY A 61 -2.65 25.43 -6.42
CA GLY A 61 -2.41 25.78 -7.81
C GLY A 61 -3.35 25.11 -8.80
N GLU A 62 -2.95 25.10 -10.09
CA GLU A 62 -3.68 24.42 -11.15
C GLU A 62 -3.32 22.93 -11.13
N ARG A 63 -4.23 22.11 -10.63
CA ARG A 63 -4.05 20.67 -10.49
C ARG A 63 -5.11 19.90 -11.25
N PHE A 64 -4.71 18.83 -11.90
CA PHE A 64 -5.58 17.99 -12.73
C PHE A 64 -6.15 16.77 -11.96
N GLY A 65 -5.75 16.57 -10.70
CA GLY A 65 -6.31 15.59 -9.79
C GLY A 65 -7.57 16.06 -9.07
N ALA A 66 -7.99 15.33 -8.03
CA ALA A 66 -9.19 15.61 -7.28
C ALA A 66 -9.23 17.05 -6.71
N TYR A 67 -10.42 17.67 -6.71
CA TYR A 67 -10.60 19.04 -6.25
C TYR A 67 -10.38 19.19 -4.75
N VAL A 68 -10.89 18.27 -3.94
CA VAL A 68 -10.58 18.11 -2.52
C VAL A 68 -9.22 17.40 -2.41
N LYS A 69 -8.33 17.97 -1.62
CA LYS A 69 -6.95 17.53 -1.50
C LYS A 69 -6.68 16.54 -0.35
N ASN A 70 -7.67 16.26 0.47
CA ASN A 70 -7.55 15.30 1.56
C ASN A 70 -7.07 13.93 1.06
N GLY A 71 -6.12 13.33 1.77
CA GLY A 71 -5.52 12.06 1.37
C GLY A 71 -4.50 12.15 0.23
N GLN A 72 -4.11 13.33 -0.22
CA GLN A 72 -3.16 13.53 -1.31
C GLN A 72 -1.83 14.07 -0.81
N SER A 73 -0.76 13.61 -1.45
CA SER A 73 0.55 14.27 -1.46
C SER A 73 0.60 15.20 -2.66
N VAL A 74 0.95 16.46 -2.46
CA VAL A 74 0.99 17.45 -3.54
C VAL A 74 2.33 18.18 -3.52
N ASP A 75 3.11 18.00 -4.57
CA ASP A 75 4.37 18.68 -4.77
C ASP A 75 4.16 20.02 -5.49
N ILE A 76 4.69 21.08 -4.92
CA ILE A 76 4.77 22.41 -5.52
C ILE A 76 6.12 22.49 -6.25
N TRP A 77 6.11 22.00 -7.47
CA TRP A 77 7.25 21.97 -8.35
C TRP A 77 6.76 22.06 -9.80
N ASN A 78 6.97 23.21 -10.43
CA ASN A 78 6.49 23.46 -11.80
C ASN A 78 7.23 22.55 -12.79
N GLU A 79 6.51 21.64 -13.39
CA GLU A 79 6.99 20.73 -14.43
C GLU A 79 6.02 20.67 -15.60
N ASP A 80 6.53 20.27 -16.76
CA ASP A 80 5.69 20.07 -17.94
C ASP A 80 4.80 18.85 -17.74
N GLY A 81 3.51 19.12 -17.54
CA GLY A 81 2.48 18.13 -17.28
C GLY A 81 1.19 18.48 -17.99
N GLY A 82 0.16 17.74 -17.74
CA GLY A 82 -1.15 17.96 -18.31
C GLY A 82 -2.20 17.09 -17.65
N THR A 83 -3.41 17.07 -18.20
CA THR A 83 -4.58 16.40 -17.62
C THR A 83 -4.42 14.91 -17.36
N ALA A 84 -3.37 14.28 -17.87
CA ALA A 84 -3.05 12.86 -17.66
C ALA A 84 -1.95 12.63 -16.61
N SER A 85 -1.50 13.67 -15.90
CA SER A 85 -0.47 13.57 -14.86
C SER A 85 -0.81 14.44 -13.66
N GLU A 86 -0.13 14.19 -12.54
CA GLU A 86 -0.21 15.02 -11.33
C GLU A 86 0.65 16.28 -11.43
N GLN A 87 1.52 16.36 -12.42
CA GLN A 87 2.40 17.49 -12.64
C GLN A 87 1.64 18.71 -13.16
N GLY A 88 2.02 19.87 -12.70
CA GLY A 88 1.46 21.15 -13.09
C GLY A 88 2.53 22.21 -13.34
N TYR A 89 2.19 23.24 -14.07
CA TYR A 89 3.07 24.37 -14.35
C TYR A 89 2.58 25.69 -13.71
N LYS A 90 1.58 25.62 -12.86
CA LYS A 90 1.06 26.75 -12.07
C LYS A 90 0.83 26.31 -10.63
N ASP A 91 1.89 25.94 -9.98
CA ASP A 91 1.89 25.40 -8.65
C ASP A 91 2.00 26.53 -7.63
N ILE A 92 1.00 26.67 -6.79
CA ILE A 92 0.92 27.72 -5.79
C ILE A 92 0.87 27.10 -4.40
N PRO A 93 1.84 27.35 -3.53
CA PRO A 93 1.90 26.77 -2.19
C PRO A 93 0.88 27.44 -1.24
N PHE A 94 -0.38 27.47 -1.66
CA PHE A 94 -1.49 28.03 -0.91
C PHE A 94 -2.68 27.09 -0.96
N TYR A 95 -3.22 26.80 0.19
CA TYR A 95 -4.50 26.11 0.31
C TYR A 95 -5.49 26.86 1.21
N MET A 96 -6.76 26.55 1.05
CA MET A 96 -7.83 26.98 1.94
C MET A 96 -8.62 25.77 2.40
N THR A 97 -9.30 25.90 3.54
CA THR A 97 -10.09 24.81 4.10
C THR A 97 -11.57 25.16 4.17
N SER A 98 -12.41 24.12 4.26
CA SER A 98 -13.86 24.29 4.49
C SER A 98 -14.18 25.01 5.80
N ASN A 99 -13.26 25.06 6.76
CA ASN A 99 -13.39 25.82 8.01
C ASN A 99 -13.08 27.32 7.84
N GLY A 100 -12.79 27.79 6.63
CA GLY A 100 -12.71 29.21 6.27
C GLY A 100 -11.38 29.89 6.59
N TYR A 101 -10.28 29.13 6.73
CA TYR A 101 -8.93 29.69 6.77
C TYR A 101 -8.09 29.20 5.57
N GLY A 102 -6.96 29.86 5.35
CA GLY A 102 -6.02 29.45 4.32
C GLY A 102 -4.58 29.56 4.83
N VAL A 103 -3.71 28.75 4.23
CA VAL A 103 -2.29 28.73 4.56
C VAL A 103 -1.47 28.95 3.30
N LEU A 104 -0.55 29.91 3.35
CA LEU A 104 0.44 30.16 2.31
C LEU A 104 1.83 29.81 2.85
N VAL A 105 2.50 28.90 2.19
CA VAL A 105 3.92 28.62 2.42
C VAL A 105 4.72 29.58 1.54
N ASN A 106 5.30 30.61 2.13
CA ASN A 106 6.08 31.60 1.39
C ASN A 106 7.51 31.11 1.15
N ASN A 107 7.63 30.04 0.37
CA ASN A 107 8.91 29.48 -0.08
C ASN A 107 8.96 29.48 -1.62
N ARG A 108 10.15 29.68 -2.19
CA ARG A 108 10.41 29.66 -3.64
C ARG A 108 10.96 28.33 -4.13
N GLY A 109 11.39 27.47 -3.21
CA GLY A 109 11.90 26.15 -3.50
C GLY A 109 10.80 25.10 -3.59
N HIS A 110 11.20 23.86 -3.63
CA HIS A 110 10.31 22.72 -3.60
C HIS A 110 9.53 22.70 -2.27
N VAL A 111 8.22 22.55 -2.35
CA VAL A 111 7.33 22.42 -1.19
C VAL A 111 6.45 21.21 -1.43
N SER A 112 6.43 20.27 -0.49
CA SER A 112 5.50 19.14 -0.50
C SER A 112 4.43 19.34 0.56
N PHE A 113 3.18 19.05 0.21
CA PHE A 113 2.04 19.02 1.10
C PHE A 113 1.54 17.59 1.24
N GLU A 114 1.63 17.06 2.46
CA GLU A 114 1.01 15.81 2.85
C GLU A 114 -0.31 16.15 3.54
N ILE A 115 -1.43 15.95 2.85
CA ILE A 115 -2.75 16.31 3.36
C ILE A 115 -3.41 15.04 3.90
N GLY A 116 -3.30 14.84 5.21
CA GLY A 116 -3.59 13.61 5.91
C GLY A 116 -4.91 12.93 5.55
N SER A 117 -4.85 11.65 5.34
CA SER A 117 -5.99 10.77 5.51
C SER A 117 -6.15 10.48 7.00
N GLU A 118 -7.36 10.57 7.52
CA GLU A 118 -7.66 10.24 8.91
C GLU A 118 -7.67 8.72 9.09
N ASN A 119 -6.52 8.13 9.32
CA ASN A 119 -6.41 6.72 9.72
C ASN A 119 -6.51 6.60 11.25
N THR A 120 -7.57 7.11 11.83
CA THR A 120 -7.83 6.99 13.27
C THR A 120 -8.44 5.63 13.59
N GLU A 121 -8.31 5.18 14.84
CA GLU A 121 -9.03 3.98 15.31
C GLU A 121 -10.54 4.08 15.06
N ALA A 122 -11.12 5.28 15.19
CA ALA A 122 -12.53 5.51 14.89
C ALA A 122 -12.89 5.25 13.43
N THR A 123 -12.07 5.71 12.49
CA THR A 123 -12.24 5.46 11.04
C THR A 123 -12.14 3.98 10.72
N ILE A 124 -11.14 3.29 11.27
CA ILE A 124 -10.96 1.84 11.10
C ILE A 124 -12.17 1.08 11.61
N ASN A 125 -12.64 1.40 12.82
CA ASN A 125 -13.84 0.78 13.38
C ASN A 125 -15.07 1.03 12.51
N SER A 126 -15.24 2.24 11.96
CA SER A 126 -16.38 2.56 11.07
C SER A 126 -16.38 1.70 9.81
N PHE A 127 -15.21 1.35 9.27
CA PHE A 127 -15.12 0.45 8.12
C PHE A 127 -15.45 -0.99 8.50
N ILE A 128 -14.90 -1.49 9.59
CA ILE A 128 -15.16 -2.85 10.06
C ILE A 128 -16.64 -3.03 10.41
N ASP A 129 -17.21 -2.10 11.17
CA ASP A 129 -18.62 -2.12 11.56
C ASP A 129 -19.53 -1.92 10.34
N GLY A 130 -19.18 -1.00 9.43
CA GLY A 130 -19.92 -0.76 8.19
C GLY A 130 -19.97 -1.97 7.27
N MET A 131 -18.93 -2.80 7.21
CA MET A 131 -18.95 -4.09 6.51
C MET A 131 -19.90 -5.08 7.21
N ALA A 132 -19.81 -5.18 8.54
CA ALA A 132 -20.66 -6.08 9.33
C ALA A 132 -22.14 -5.70 9.22
N GLU A 133 -22.49 -4.41 9.29
CA GLU A 133 -23.85 -3.88 9.10
C GLU A 133 -24.46 -4.24 7.75
N ARG A 134 -23.61 -4.39 6.73
CA ARG A 134 -24.01 -4.74 5.36
C ARG A 134 -23.88 -6.23 5.05
N ASP A 135 -23.66 -7.04 6.09
CA ASP A 135 -23.52 -8.50 5.98
C ASP A 135 -22.40 -8.91 4.98
N ILE A 136 -21.27 -8.17 5.03
CA ILE A 136 -20.06 -8.44 4.26
C ILE A 136 -19.01 -9.02 5.21
N PRO A 137 -18.68 -10.31 5.11
CA PRO A 137 -17.69 -10.94 5.96
C PRO A 137 -16.29 -10.39 5.72
N LEU A 138 -15.55 -10.15 6.81
CA LEU A 138 -14.13 -9.84 6.79
C LEU A 138 -13.35 -10.92 7.53
N ALA A 139 -12.16 -11.26 7.05
CA ALA A 139 -11.25 -12.21 7.71
C ALA A 139 -9.96 -11.53 8.20
N ALA A 140 -9.54 -10.43 7.55
CA ALA A 140 -8.33 -9.71 7.93
C ALA A 140 -8.50 -8.21 7.73
N PHE A 141 -7.78 -7.44 8.53
CA PHE A 141 -7.63 -5.99 8.34
C PHE A 141 -6.15 -5.64 8.18
N HIS A 142 -5.84 -4.80 7.18
CA HIS A 142 -4.50 -4.33 6.91
C HIS A 142 -4.31 -2.91 7.44
N TYR A 143 -3.42 -2.73 8.41
CA TYR A 143 -2.90 -1.42 8.78
C TYR A 143 -1.80 -1.04 7.80
N ASP A 144 -2.07 -0.07 6.92
CA ASP A 144 -1.08 0.44 5.98
C ASP A 144 -0.18 1.50 6.63
N CYS A 145 0.72 2.14 5.92
CA CYS A 145 1.86 2.89 6.46
C CYS A 145 1.52 3.86 7.62
N TYR A 146 0.33 4.43 7.66
CA TYR A 146 -0.09 5.39 8.69
C TYR A 146 -0.46 4.79 10.06
N TRP A 147 -0.20 3.52 10.32
CA TRP A 147 -0.16 3.03 11.68
C TRP A 147 1.04 3.59 12.44
N MET A 148 2.12 3.95 11.72
CA MET A 148 3.26 4.70 12.21
C MET A 148 3.07 6.20 11.99
N ARG A 149 3.80 6.98 12.73
CA ARG A 149 3.81 8.43 12.56
C ARG A 149 4.48 8.81 11.23
N GLU A 150 3.89 9.73 10.50
CA GLU A 150 4.46 10.30 9.28
C GLU A 150 5.87 10.83 9.52
N PHE A 151 6.75 10.70 8.54
CA PHE A 151 8.19 11.02 8.59
C PHE A 151 9.03 10.22 9.61
N HIS A 152 8.41 9.34 10.40
CA HIS A 152 9.05 8.37 11.29
C HIS A 152 8.93 6.94 10.74
N TRP A 153 8.77 6.80 9.43
CA TRP A 153 8.51 5.55 8.75
C TRP A 153 9.51 4.46 9.13
N CYS A 154 8.94 3.32 9.44
CA CYS A 154 9.64 2.12 9.89
C CYS A 154 10.45 2.30 11.17
N ASP A 155 9.97 3.12 12.11
CA ASP A 155 10.42 3.11 13.50
C ASP A 155 9.73 2.02 14.34
N PHE A 156 8.72 1.35 13.78
CA PHE A 156 7.95 0.28 14.41
C PHE A 156 7.18 0.72 15.67
N GLU A 157 6.85 2.01 15.74
CA GLU A 157 6.06 2.59 16.81
C GLU A 157 4.66 2.99 16.31
N TRP A 158 3.63 2.52 16.99
CA TRP A 158 2.26 2.96 16.71
C TRP A 158 2.12 4.45 17.01
N ASP A 159 1.45 5.18 16.12
CA ASP A 159 1.22 6.60 16.33
C ASP A 159 0.25 6.83 17.50
N LYS A 160 0.82 7.20 18.64
CA LYS A 160 0.07 7.40 19.89
C LYS A 160 -0.95 8.53 19.83
N ARG A 161 -0.93 9.36 18.78
CA ARG A 161 -1.97 10.39 18.56
C ARG A 161 -3.29 9.74 18.16
N PHE A 162 -3.25 8.59 17.48
CA PHE A 162 -4.39 7.89 16.90
C PHE A 162 -4.66 6.52 17.53
N PHE A 163 -3.62 5.87 18.04
CA PHE A 163 -3.67 4.53 18.62
C PHE A 163 -3.19 4.59 20.09
N GLY A 164 -4.13 4.71 21.01
CA GLY A 164 -3.81 4.84 22.44
C GLY A 164 -3.32 3.52 23.05
N ASP A 165 -4.23 2.59 23.33
CA ASP A 165 -3.94 1.24 23.81
C ASP A 165 -4.12 0.24 22.67
N ILE A 166 -3.06 0.10 21.88
CA ILE A 166 -3.11 -0.72 20.67
C ILE A 166 -3.26 -2.22 20.99
N GLU A 167 -2.65 -2.70 22.07
CA GLU A 167 -2.74 -4.13 22.43
C GLU A 167 -4.19 -4.50 22.77
N SER A 168 -4.88 -3.67 23.52
CA SER A 168 -6.32 -3.86 23.78
C SER A 168 -7.15 -3.75 22.50
N THR A 169 -6.80 -2.84 21.59
CA THR A 169 -7.49 -2.70 20.31
C THR A 169 -7.31 -3.93 19.42
N LEU A 170 -6.07 -4.41 19.25
CA LEU A 170 -5.81 -5.62 18.45
C LEU A 170 -6.48 -6.86 19.07
N LYS A 171 -6.42 -6.99 20.39
CA LYS A 171 -7.11 -8.07 21.10
C LYS A 171 -8.62 -8.05 20.84
N ARG A 172 -9.25 -6.87 20.91
CA ARG A 172 -10.67 -6.71 20.61
C ARG A 172 -11.01 -7.08 19.14
N LEU A 173 -10.16 -6.69 18.20
CA LEU A 173 -10.35 -7.05 16.79
C LEU A 173 -10.25 -8.56 16.56
N HIS A 174 -9.37 -9.26 17.28
CA HIS A 174 -9.28 -10.72 17.25
C HIS A 174 -10.49 -11.38 17.92
N GLU A 175 -10.77 -11.04 19.18
CA GLU A 175 -11.73 -11.76 20.01
C GLU A 175 -13.19 -11.43 19.66
N ASP A 176 -13.51 -10.13 19.47
CA ASP A 176 -14.90 -9.70 19.23
C ASP A 176 -15.26 -9.67 17.74
N LYS A 177 -14.28 -9.41 16.86
CA LYS A 177 -14.53 -9.29 15.41
C LYS A 177 -14.03 -10.49 14.60
N GLY A 178 -13.20 -11.36 15.19
CA GLY A 178 -12.63 -12.53 14.53
C GLY A 178 -11.67 -12.19 13.38
N LEU A 179 -11.01 -11.02 13.44
CA LEU A 179 -10.13 -10.53 12.39
C LEU A 179 -8.68 -10.90 12.66
N HIS A 180 -7.97 -11.28 11.61
CA HIS A 180 -6.51 -11.28 11.58
C HIS A 180 -5.98 -9.91 11.22
N ILE A 181 -4.81 -9.56 11.74
CA ILE A 181 -4.21 -8.24 11.56
C ILE A 181 -2.93 -8.36 10.75
N CYS A 182 -2.86 -7.59 9.66
CA CYS A 182 -1.66 -7.44 8.85
C CYS A 182 -1.13 -6.01 8.98
N ALA A 183 0.16 -5.84 9.29
CA ALA A 183 0.79 -4.54 9.39
C ALA A 183 1.77 -4.32 8.23
N TRP A 184 1.75 -3.11 7.67
CA TRP A 184 2.66 -2.66 6.63
C TRP A 184 4.00 -2.25 7.20
N ILE A 185 5.08 -2.65 6.55
CA ILE A 185 6.45 -2.17 6.79
C ILE A 185 7.20 -2.02 5.46
N ASN A 186 8.31 -1.29 5.48
CA ASN A 186 9.28 -1.28 4.38
C ASN A 186 10.72 -1.26 4.90
N PRO A 187 11.74 -1.46 4.06
CA PRO A 187 13.13 -1.49 4.50
C PRO A 187 13.80 -0.11 4.55
N TYR A 188 13.07 0.97 4.23
CA TYR A 188 13.56 2.33 4.32
C TYR A 188 13.19 2.92 5.67
N ILE A 189 14.18 3.44 6.38
CA ILE A 189 14.01 3.98 7.73
C ILE A 189 14.02 5.50 7.68
N GLY A 190 12.96 6.11 8.20
CA GLY A 190 12.83 7.58 8.26
C GLY A 190 13.89 8.22 9.15
N GLN A 191 14.58 9.25 8.64
CA GLN A 191 15.70 9.89 9.34
C GLN A 191 15.34 10.52 10.68
N ARG A 192 14.06 10.72 10.98
CA ARG A 192 13.59 11.27 12.26
C ARG A 192 13.38 10.23 13.33
N GLY A 193 13.21 8.97 12.97
CA GLY A 193 12.98 7.86 13.89
C GLY A 193 14.23 7.51 14.70
N GLU A 194 14.03 6.99 15.89
CA GLU A 194 15.12 6.47 16.72
C GLU A 194 15.83 5.29 16.03
N MET A 195 15.11 4.51 15.23
CA MET A 195 15.71 3.44 14.44
C MET A 195 16.74 3.94 13.44
N PHE A 196 16.56 5.12 12.84
CA PHE A 196 17.59 5.69 11.96
C PHE A 196 18.87 6.02 12.74
N LYS A 197 18.75 6.66 13.89
CA LYS A 197 19.89 7.00 14.75
C LYS A 197 20.62 5.73 15.19
N GLU A 198 19.89 4.77 15.71
CA GLU A 198 20.45 3.49 16.12
C GLU A 198 21.14 2.75 14.97
N GLY A 199 20.45 2.65 13.81
CA GLY A 199 20.97 1.97 12.63
C GLY A 199 22.22 2.64 12.05
N ARG A 200 22.26 3.98 12.03
CA ARG A 200 23.42 4.77 11.63
C ARG A 200 24.61 4.50 12.57
N ASP A 201 24.40 4.64 13.86
CA ASP A 201 25.47 4.58 14.87
C ASP A 201 26.07 3.17 14.99
N LYS A 202 25.23 2.14 14.80
CA LYS A 202 25.64 0.72 14.80
C LYS A 202 26.12 0.21 13.44
N GLY A 203 26.02 1.02 12.37
CA GLY A 203 26.40 0.60 11.01
C GLY A 203 25.45 -0.42 10.39
N TYR A 204 24.16 -0.32 10.68
CA TYR A 204 23.12 -1.21 10.17
C TYR A 204 22.46 -0.68 8.90
N LEU A 205 22.70 0.59 8.55
CA LEU A 205 22.22 1.21 7.33
C LEU A 205 23.29 1.14 6.25
N VAL A 206 22.84 1.00 5.02
CA VAL A 206 23.69 0.98 3.81
C VAL A 206 24.49 2.26 3.72
N ARG A 207 25.78 2.18 3.33
CA ARG A 207 26.71 3.32 3.28
C ARG A 207 27.19 3.60 1.87
N LYS A 208 27.47 4.88 1.63
CA LYS A 208 28.22 5.33 0.45
C LYS A 208 29.70 4.94 0.55
N PRO A 209 30.46 4.97 -0.55
CA PRO A 209 31.91 4.71 -0.51
C PRO A 209 32.72 5.65 0.39
N ASN A 210 32.22 6.86 0.67
CA ASN A 210 32.85 7.80 1.59
C ASN A 210 32.55 7.52 3.07
N GLY A 211 31.77 6.48 3.38
CA GLY A 211 31.40 6.06 4.72
C GLY A 211 30.12 6.66 5.28
N GLU A 212 29.52 7.63 4.60
CA GLU A 212 28.25 8.23 5.00
C GLU A 212 27.09 7.25 4.78
N VAL A 213 26.00 7.41 5.55
CA VAL A 213 24.76 6.68 5.30
C VAL A 213 24.21 7.05 3.93
N TRP A 214 23.83 6.06 3.14
CA TRP A 214 23.08 6.31 1.92
C TRP A 214 21.65 6.69 2.28
N GLN A 215 21.12 7.76 1.68
CA GLN A 215 19.76 8.24 1.87
C GLN A 215 19.09 8.53 0.53
N THR A 216 17.77 8.45 0.52
CA THR A 216 16.94 8.70 -0.66
C THR A 216 15.70 9.51 -0.30
N ASP A 217 15.11 10.17 -1.31
CA ASP A 217 13.85 10.91 -1.24
C ASP A 217 12.77 10.32 -2.14
N PHE A 218 12.97 9.13 -2.68
CA PHE A 218 12.09 8.55 -3.69
C PHE A 218 10.63 8.37 -3.25
N TRP A 219 10.40 8.18 -1.97
CA TRP A 219 9.08 8.08 -1.40
C TRP A 219 8.88 9.14 -0.32
N GLN A 220 9.81 9.23 0.61
CA GLN A 220 9.83 10.23 1.67
C GLN A 220 11.24 10.78 1.84
N ALA A 221 11.36 12.02 2.32
CA ALA A 221 12.65 12.69 2.43
C ALA A 221 13.57 12.02 3.45
N GLY A 222 14.83 11.76 3.02
CA GLY A 222 15.91 11.36 3.90
C GLY A 222 15.82 9.94 4.44
N MET A 223 15.20 9.01 3.73
CA MET A 223 15.12 7.61 4.13
C MET A 223 16.46 6.90 4.00
N GLY A 224 16.91 6.22 5.06
CA GLY A 224 18.03 5.28 5.01
C GLY A 224 17.58 3.87 4.67
N LEU A 225 18.45 3.04 4.13
CA LEU A 225 18.16 1.67 3.75
C LEU A 225 18.85 0.68 4.69
N VAL A 226 18.15 -0.32 5.19
CA VAL A 226 18.73 -1.37 6.05
C VAL A 226 19.69 -2.25 5.23
N ASP A 227 20.87 -2.53 5.76
CA ASP A 227 21.82 -3.45 5.13
C ASP A 227 21.59 -4.90 5.62
N PHE A 228 20.74 -5.64 4.93
CA PHE A 228 20.47 -7.05 5.26
C PHE A 228 21.63 -8.01 4.95
N THR A 229 22.73 -7.53 4.35
CA THR A 229 23.97 -8.32 4.24
C THR A 229 24.76 -8.31 5.54
N ASN A 230 24.46 -7.38 6.45
CA ASN A 230 24.99 -7.34 7.79
C ASN A 230 24.13 -8.23 8.72
N PRO A 231 24.68 -9.34 9.26
CA PRO A 231 23.89 -10.23 10.13
C PRO A 231 23.33 -9.53 11.38
N ALA A 232 24.06 -8.55 11.95
CA ALA A 232 23.59 -7.82 13.10
C ALA A 232 22.42 -6.87 12.76
N ALA A 233 22.46 -6.23 11.59
CA ALA A 233 21.35 -5.40 11.09
C ALA A 233 20.12 -6.26 10.80
N ARG A 234 20.33 -7.45 10.25
CA ARG A 234 19.25 -8.39 9.97
C ARG A 234 18.55 -8.84 11.25
N GLU A 235 19.27 -9.26 12.28
CA GLU A 235 18.67 -9.63 13.56
C GLU A 235 17.99 -8.44 14.26
N TRP A 236 18.62 -7.26 14.24
CA TRP A 236 18.02 -6.04 14.76
C TRP A 236 16.65 -5.73 14.12
N PHE A 237 16.53 -5.85 12.79
CA PHE A 237 15.27 -5.64 12.09
C PHE A 237 14.25 -6.73 12.42
N LYS A 238 14.68 -7.99 12.49
CA LYS A 238 13.82 -9.12 12.90
C LYS A 238 13.27 -8.92 14.31
N ASP A 239 14.07 -8.41 15.25
CA ASP A 239 13.61 -8.14 16.63
C ASP A 239 12.51 -7.08 16.66
N LYS A 240 12.57 -6.04 15.80
CA LYS A 240 11.49 -5.07 15.67
C LYS A 240 10.21 -5.69 15.11
N VAL A 241 10.34 -6.54 14.10
CA VAL A 241 9.21 -7.30 13.55
C VAL A 241 8.60 -8.20 14.63
N LYS A 242 9.40 -8.96 15.38
CA LYS A 242 8.92 -9.83 16.47
C LYS A 242 8.20 -9.04 17.55
N ALA A 243 8.69 -7.85 17.91
CA ALA A 243 8.03 -6.98 18.88
C ALA A 243 6.61 -6.60 18.41
N LEU A 244 6.45 -6.27 17.13
CA LEU A 244 5.16 -5.96 16.53
C LEU A 244 4.20 -7.18 16.52
N LEU A 245 4.72 -8.36 16.15
CA LEU A 245 3.96 -9.62 16.19
C LEU A 245 3.48 -9.96 17.60
N ASN A 246 4.33 -9.76 18.62
CA ASN A 246 3.99 -10.00 20.02
C ASN A 246 2.93 -9.04 20.59
N GLN A 247 2.67 -7.90 19.91
CA GLN A 247 1.56 -7.00 20.24
C GLN A 247 0.21 -7.49 19.71
N GLY A 248 0.19 -8.49 18.83
CA GLY A 248 -1.03 -9.04 18.25
C GLY A 248 -1.17 -8.85 16.74
N VAL A 249 -0.10 -8.54 16.03
CA VAL A 249 -0.09 -8.53 14.55
C VAL A 249 0.16 -9.95 14.06
N ASP A 250 -0.69 -10.49 13.17
CA ASP A 250 -0.62 -11.88 12.68
C ASP A 250 0.24 -12.04 11.43
N ALA A 251 0.29 -11.00 10.60
CA ALA A 251 0.94 -11.02 9.29
C ALA A 251 1.64 -9.70 8.99
N ILE A 252 2.61 -9.74 8.12
CA ILE A 252 3.35 -8.55 7.70
C ILE A 252 3.22 -8.33 6.19
N LYS A 253 2.87 -7.09 5.78
CA LYS A 253 2.99 -6.61 4.41
C LYS A 253 4.37 -5.97 4.24
N THR A 254 5.26 -6.62 3.49
CA THR A 254 6.56 -6.05 3.12
C THR A 254 6.43 -5.24 1.83
N ASP A 255 6.41 -3.94 1.98
CA ASP A 255 6.35 -3.02 0.84
C ASP A 255 7.74 -2.62 0.38
N PHE A 256 7.85 -2.10 -0.84
CA PHE A 256 9.10 -1.75 -1.50
C PHE A 256 10.11 -2.92 -1.59
N GLY A 257 11.40 -2.64 -1.39
CA GLY A 257 12.48 -3.62 -1.59
C GLY A 257 13.07 -3.59 -3.00
N GLU A 258 12.53 -2.76 -3.88
CA GLU A 258 13.10 -2.37 -5.16
C GLU A 258 13.76 -0.98 -5.06
N ARG A 259 14.25 -0.44 -6.15
CA ARG A 259 15.01 0.84 -6.24
C ARG A 259 16.30 0.84 -5.42
N ILE A 260 16.97 -0.30 -5.37
CA ILE A 260 18.18 -0.50 -4.58
C ILE A 260 19.37 0.24 -5.24
N PRO A 261 20.13 1.03 -4.47
CA PRO A 261 21.24 1.83 -5.00
C PRO A 261 22.41 0.97 -5.50
N ARG A 262 23.12 1.48 -6.48
CA ARG A 262 24.31 0.82 -7.05
C ARG A 262 25.64 1.50 -6.66
N ASP A 263 25.60 2.67 -6.10
CA ASP A 263 26.75 3.49 -5.69
C ASP A 263 27.04 3.39 -4.18
N VAL A 264 26.81 2.24 -3.61
CA VAL A 264 26.92 1.94 -2.17
C VAL A 264 27.92 0.84 -1.88
N VAL A 265 28.23 0.64 -0.61
CA VAL A 265 29.05 -0.44 -0.08
C VAL A 265 28.20 -1.32 0.81
N TRP A 266 28.14 -2.60 0.46
CA TRP A 266 27.46 -3.61 1.27
C TRP A 266 28.41 -4.17 2.31
N TYR A 267 27.90 -4.50 3.49
CA TYR A 267 28.69 -5.00 4.62
C TYR A 267 29.52 -6.25 4.27
N ASP A 268 28.93 -7.18 3.51
CA ASP A 268 29.60 -8.42 3.09
C ASP A 268 30.46 -8.29 1.82
N GLY A 269 30.56 -7.10 1.24
CA GLY A 269 31.26 -6.85 -0.01
C GLY A 269 30.55 -7.35 -1.28
N SER A 270 29.29 -7.67 -1.20
CA SER A 270 28.47 -8.14 -2.33
C SER A 270 28.55 -7.21 -3.55
N PRO A 271 28.54 -7.77 -4.77
CA PRO A 271 28.58 -6.98 -6.00
C PRO A 271 27.35 -6.09 -6.15
N LYS A 272 27.56 -4.80 -6.41
CA LYS A 272 26.52 -3.76 -6.48
C LYS A 272 25.40 -4.09 -7.46
N LEU A 273 25.73 -4.66 -8.63
CA LEU A 273 24.71 -5.01 -9.63
C LEU A 273 23.86 -6.22 -9.22
N SER A 274 24.46 -7.19 -8.55
CA SER A 274 23.71 -8.35 -8.06
C SER A 274 22.74 -7.97 -6.96
N MET A 275 23.15 -7.07 -6.07
CA MET A 275 22.33 -6.63 -4.94
C MET A 275 21.10 -5.84 -5.38
N HIS A 276 21.10 -5.22 -6.54
CA HIS A 276 19.92 -4.48 -7.02
C HIS A 276 18.66 -5.35 -7.05
N ASN A 277 18.75 -6.59 -7.50
CA ASN A 277 17.63 -7.53 -7.49
C ASN A 277 17.61 -8.45 -6.25
N TRP A 278 18.80 -8.79 -5.71
CA TRP A 278 18.90 -9.75 -4.63
C TRP A 278 18.42 -9.21 -3.26
N TYR A 279 18.48 -7.91 -3.07
CA TYR A 279 18.10 -7.25 -1.83
C TYR A 279 16.69 -7.62 -1.37
N THR A 280 15.72 -7.66 -2.29
CA THR A 280 14.34 -8.00 -1.96
C THR A 280 14.21 -9.40 -1.34
N GLN A 281 15.02 -10.36 -1.80
CA GLN A 281 15.04 -11.70 -1.21
C GLN A 281 15.56 -11.68 0.22
N LEU A 282 16.64 -10.94 0.49
CA LEU A 282 17.20 -10.82 1.84
C LEU A 282 16.22 -10.15 2.81
N TYR A 283 15.55 -9.10 2.36
CA TYR A 283 14.54 -8.38 3.13
C TYR A 283 13.34 -9.27 3.45
N ASN A 284 12.70 -9.83 2.43
CA ASN A 284 11.52 -10.67 2.61
C ASN A 284 11.83 -11.91 3.45
N GLN A 285 13.00 -12.53 3.25
CA GLN A 285 13.42 -13.67 4.04
C GLN A 285 13.63 -13.33 5.51
N ALA A 286 14.24 -12.17 5.82
CA ALA A 286 14.42 -11.73 7.20
C ALA A 286 13.07 -11.56 7.92
N VAL A 287 12.09 -10.95 7.25
CA VAL A 287 10.73 -10.78 7.81
C VAL A 287 10.02 -12.13 7.94
N PHE A 288 10.08 -12.97 6.92
CA PHE A 288 9.47 -14.30 6.93
C PHE A 288 9.99 -15.16 8.10
N GLU A 289 11.32 -15.18 8.28
CA GLU A 289 11.92 -15.88 9.41
C GLU A 289 11.50 -15.31 10.78
N ALA A 290 11.39 -13.99 10.91
CA ALA A 290 10.91 -13.37 12.13
C ALA A 290 9.48 -13.84 12.48
N ILE A 291 8.62 -14.00 11.47
CA ILE A 291 7.26 -14.51 11.67
C ILE A 291 7.31 -16.01 12.05
N GLU A 292 8.11 -16.83 11.35
CA GLU A 292 8.26 -18.25 11.71
C GLU A 292 8.86 -18.47 13.12
N GLU A 293 9.81 -17.64 13.52
CA GLU A 293 10.40 -17.68 14.85
C GLU A 293 9.39 -17.30 15.96
N THR A 294 8.41 -16.46 15.63
CA THR A 294 7.35 -16.04 16.57
C THR A 294 6.21 -17.07 16.63
N TYR A 295 5.71 -17.51 15.47
CA TYR A 295 4.49 -18.33 15.41
C TYR A 295 4.74 -19.81 15.09
N GLY A 296 6.00 -20.18 14.93
CA GLY A 296 6.40 -21.54 14.57
C GLY A 296 6.52 -21.76 13.06
N LYS A 297 7.34 -22.73 12.72
CA LYS A 297 7.61 -23.09 11.33
C LYS A 297 6.34 -23.51 10.58
N GLY A 298 6.15 -22.93 9.40
CA GLY A 298 4.99 -23.18 8.55
C GLY A 298 3.77 -22.32 8.86
N ASN A 299 3.86 -21.42 9.85
CA ASN A 299 2.77 -20.50 10.22
C ASN A 299 3.04 -19.04 9.81
N ALA A 300 4.09 -18.79 9.01
CA ALA A 300 4.38 -17.45 8.54
C ALA A 300 3.43 -17.03 7.43
N CYS A 301 2.83 -15.86 7.58
CA CYS A 301 2.10 -15.17 6.53
C CYS A 301 2.83 -13.86 6.19
N LEU A 302 3.45 -13.84 5.00
CA LEU A 302 4.11 -12.68 4.45
C LEU A 302 3.36 -12.24 3.19
N TYR A 303 3.03 -10.96 3.10
CA TYR A 303 2.38 -10.31 1.96
C TYR A 303 3.39 -9.38 1.30
N ALA A 304 4.11 -9.85 0.28
CA ALA A 304 5.27 -9.18 -0.28
C ALA A 304 5.00 -8.44 -1.59
N ARG A 305 5.63 -7.27 -1.76
CA ARG A 305 5.57 -6.48 -3.00
C ARG A 305 6.59 -6.96 -4.02
N SER A 306 7.85 -6.81 -3.71
CA SER A 306 8.94 -7.14 -4.62
C SER A 306 9.41 -8.59 -4.45
N ALA A 307 9.91 -9.16 -5.53
CA ALA A 307 10.43 -10.51 -5.54
C ALA A 307 11.58 -10.68 -6.55
N THR A 308 12.39 -11.69 -6.30
CA THR A 308 13.38 -12.23 -7.23
C THR A 308 13.44 -13.74 -7.07
N VAL A 309 14.49 -14.39 -7.57
CA VAL A 309 14.75 -15.82 -7.36
C VAL A 309 14.74 -16.15 -5.87
N GLY A 310 13.93 -17.13 -5.48
CA GLY A 310 13.73 -17.51 -4.07
C GLY A 310 12.45 -16.96 -3.46
N GLY A 311 11.87 -15.89 -4.04
CA GLY A 311 10.60 -15.32 -3.57
C GLY A 311 9.42 -16.29 -3.62
N GLN A 312 9.51 -17.34 -4.40
CA GLN A 312 8.51 -18.43 -4.43
C GLN A 312 8.31 -19.12 -3.07
N GLN A 313 9.29 -19.01 -2.17
CA GLN A 313 9.21 -19.56 -0.82
C GLN A 313 8.31 -18.73 0.12
N GLN A 314 8.09 -17.44 -0.18
CA GLN A 314 7.16 -16.60 0.57
C GLN A 314 5.75 -16.76 -0.01
N PRO A 315 4.70 -16.86 0.86
CA PRO A 315 3.41 -17.35 0.38
C PRO A 315 2.67 -16.41 -0.54
N VAL A 316 2.63 -15.10 -0.29
CA VAL A 316 1.78 -14.19 -1.07
C VAL A 316 2.54 -13.00 -1.62
N HIS A 317 2.29 -12.72 -2.90
CA HIS A 317 2.73 -11.48 -3.55
C HIS A 317 1.54 -10.76 -4.16
N TRP A 318 1.59 -9.42 -4.22
CA TRP A 318 0.56 -8.65 -4.91
C TRP A 318 1.11 -7.83 -6.07
N GLY A 319 0.23 -7.41 -6.97
CA GLY A 319 0.59 -6.77 -8.23
C GLY A 319 1.06 -5.30 -8.12
N GLY A 320 1.22 -4.76 -6.90
CA GLY A 320 1.64 -3.36 -6.70
C GLY A 320 0.54 -2.34 -7.02
N ASP A 321 0.95 -1.12 -7.32
CA ASP A 321 0.12 0.07 -7.46
C ASP A 321 -0.49 0.14 -8.87
N CYS A 322 -1.66 -0.44 -9.04
CA CYS A 322 -2.35 -0.51 -10.33
C CYS A 322 -3.34 0.65 -10.52
N GLU A 323 -3.46 1.16 -11.74
CA GLU A 323 -4.44 2.18 -12.08
C GLU A 323 -5.89 1.66 -11.91
N SER A 324 -6.78 2.52 -11.41
CA SER A 324 -8.20 2.22 -11.21
C SER A 324 -9.00 2.33 -12.50
N THR A 325 -8.62 1.53 -13.52
CA THR A 325 -9.22 1.49 -14.85
C THR A 325 -9.42 0.07 -15.34
N PHE A 326 -10.29 -0.15 -16.35
CA PHE A 326 -10.38 -1.47 -17.00
C PHE A 326 -9.07 -1.92 -17.64
N ASN A 327 -8.26 -0.98 -18.15
CA ASN A 327 -6.94 -1.31 -18.65
C ASN A 327 -6.01 -1.76 -17.53
N GLY A 328 -5.97 -1.04 -16.40
CA GLY A 328 -5.23 -1.42 -15.21
C GLY A 328 -5.64 -2.79 -14.68
N MET A 329 -6.95 -3.08 -14.64
CA MET A 329 -7.48 -4.38 -14.28
C MET A 329 -6.98 -5.50 -15.21
N ALA A 330 -6.99 -5.28 -16.52
CA ALA A 330 -6.50 -6.26 -17.50
C ALA A 330 -4.98 -6.47 -17.41
N GLN A 331 -4.22 -5.39 -17.20
CA GLN A 331 -2.76 -5.46 -16.99
C GLN A 331 -2.42 -6.21 -15.70
N SER A 332 -3.18 -5.99 -14.62
CA SER A 332 -3.00 -6.71 -13.36
C SER A 332 -3.21 -8.22 -13.54
N LEU A 333 -4.26 -8.65 -14.28
CA LEU A 333 -4.45 -10.06 -14.58
C LEU A 333 -3.25 -10.64 -15.36
N ARG A 334 -2.79 -9.96 -16.42
CA ARG A 334 -1.62 -10.41 -17.20
C ARG A 334 -0.38 -10.55 -16.33
N ALA A 335 -0.12 -9.55 -15.47
CA ALA A 335 1.01 -9.59 -14.54
C ALA A 335 0.91 -10.78 -13.58
N GLY A 336 -0.27 -11.03 -13.00
CA GLY A 336 -0.52 -12.17 -12.13
C GLY A 336 -0.30 -13.50 -12.82
N LEU A 337 -0.82 -13.67 -14.04
CA LEU A 337 -0.61 -14.90 -14.83
C LEU A 337 0.85 -15.12 -15.22
N SER A 338 1.59 -14.04 -15.51
CA SER A 338 3.01 -14.09 -15.77
C SER A 338 3.81 -14.53 -14.52
N LEU A 339 3.50 -13.92 -13.38
CA LEU A 339 4.15 -14.25 -12.11
C LEU A 339 3.89 -15.70 -11.69
N THR A 340 2.64 -16.15 -11.77
CA THR A 340 2.27 -17.54 -11.40
C THR A 340 2.89 -18.55 -12.35
N SER A 341 3.07 -18.20 -13.63
CA SER A 341 3.85 -19.02 -14.60
C SER A 341 5.35 -19.07 -14.28
N SER A 342 5.84 -18.21 -13.39
CA SER A 342 7.22 -18.19 -12.89
C SER A 342 7.41 -18.94 -11.56
N GLY A 343 6.42 -19.74 -11.16
CA GLY A 343 6.49 -20.62 -9.99
C GLY A 343 5.96 -19.99 -8.68
N PHE A 344 5.27 -18.85 -8.75
CA PHE A 344 4.61 -18.26 -7.58
C PHE A 344 3.23 -18.89 -7.41
N GLY A 345 3.00 -19.55 -6.28
CA GLY A 345 1.78 -20.31 -6.02
C GLY A 345 0.56 -19.45 -5.73
N PHE A 346 0.77 -18.30 -5.10
CA PHE A 346 -0.26 -17.39 -4.66
C PHE A 346 -0.02 -15.98 -5.19
N TRP A 347 -1.10 -15.31 -5.55
CA TRP A 347 -1.04 -13.93 -6.03
C TRP A 347 -2.29 -13.17 -5.59
N SER A 348 -2.10 -11.88 -5.35
CA SER A 348 -3.14 -10.92 -4.99
C SER A 348 -3.02 -9.64 -5.81
N HIS A 349 -4.00 -8.77 -5.69
CA HIS A 349 -3.97 -7.43 -6.27
C HIS A 349 -4.96 -6.53 -5.51
N ASP A 350 -4.83 -5.23 -5.70
CA ASP A 350 -5.71 -4.25 -5.10
C ASP A 350 -7.02 -4.16 -5.89
N SER A 351 -8.06 -4.81 -5.38
CA SER A 351 -9.37 -4.85 -6.05
C SER A 351 -10.02 -3.48 -6.07
N GLY A 352 -10.34 -3.01 -7.27
CA GLY A 352 -10.81 -1.67 -7.55
C GLY A 352 -9.72 -0.73 -8.04
N GLY A 353 -8.46 -1.18 -8.08
CA GLY A 353 -7.29 -0.39 -8.42
C GLY A 353 -6.74 0.42 -7.23
N PHE A 354 -5.47 0.75 -7.27
CA PHE A 354 -4.76 1.47 -6.22
C PHE A 354 -4.65 2.96 -6.52
N GLU A 355 -4.10 3.32 -7.69
CA GLU A 355 -3.80 4.68 -8.10
C GLU A 355 -4.92 5.34 -8.93
N GLY A 356 -4.87 6.67 -8.98
CA GLY A 356 -5.73 7.50 -9.81
C GLY A 356 -6.84 8.21 -9.04
N ALA A 357 -7.70 8.91 -9.78
CA ALA A 357 -8.89 9.58 -9.26
C ALA A 357 -9.88 8.56 -8.68
N PHE A 358 -10.99 9.04 -8.13
CA PHE A 358 -12.05 8.17 -7.63
C PHE A 358 -12.39 7.12 -8.70
N PRO A 359 -12.26 5.80 -8.41
CA PRO A 359 -12.52 4.78 -9.41
C PRO A 359 -13.98 4.79 -9.84
N ASP A 360 -14.22 4.61 -11.14
CA ASP A 360 -15.56 4.40 -11.65
C ASP A 360 -16.23 3.20 -10.96
N PRO A 361 -17.46 3.35 -10.41
CA PRO A 361 -18.15 2.25 -9.74
C PRO A 361 -18.34 0.99 -10.60
N ALA A 362 -18.43 1.14 -11.93
CA ALA A 362 -18.49 -0.01 -12.83
C ALA A 362 -17.15 -0.76 -12.90
N VAL A 363 -16.01 -0.06 -12.85
CA VAL A 363 -14.68 -0.67 -12.76
C VAL A 363 -14.56 -1.39 -11.41
N TYR A 364 -14.91 -0.71 -10.32
CA TYR A 364 -14.84 -1.27 -8.98
C TYR A 364 -15.63 -2.58 -8.86
N LYS A 365 -16.91 -2.58 -9.21
CA LYS A 365 -17.79 -3.75 -9.14
C LYS A 365 -17.22 -4.96 -9.90
N ARG A 366 -16.74 -4.75 -11.13
CA ARG A 366 -16.16 -5.82 -11.95
C ARG A 366 -14.80 -6.28 -11.45
N TRP A 367 -14.01 -5.37 -10.93
CA TRP A 367 -12.71 -5.72 -10.36
C TRP A 367 -12.85 -6.51 -9.06
N VAL A 368 -13.82 -6.17 -8.21
CA VAL A 368 -14.11 -6.95 -7.00
C VAL A 368 -14.55 -8.38 -7.37
N ALA A 369 -15.46 -8.53 -8.33
CA ALA A 369 -15.88 -9.85 -8.81
C ALA A 369 -14.68 -10.70 -9.29
N PHE A 370 -13.75 -10.10 -10.02
CA PHE A 370 -12.48 -10.73 -10.40
C PHE A 370 -11.62 -11.03 -9.17
N GLY A 371 -11.41 -10.05 -8.29
CA GLY A 371 -10.50 -10.15 -7.17
C GLY A 371 -10.89 -11.21 -6.13
N MET A 372 -12.18 -11.50 -6.00
CA MET A 372 -12.67 -12.56 -5.10
C MET A 372 -12.43 -13.97 -5.64
N LEU A 373 -12.17 -14.14 -6.93
CA LEU A 373 -11.89 -15.42 -7.58
C LEU A 373 -10.39 -15.66 -7.78
N GLY A 374 -9.59 -15.26 -6.81
CA GLY A 374 -8.14 -15.47 -6.73
C GLY A 374 -7.72 -16.19 -5.45
N SER A 375 -6.44 -16.40 -5.24
CA SER A 375 -5.93 -17.03 -4.01
C SER A 375 -6.17 -16.14 -2.79
N HIS A 376 -5.85 -14.85 -2.91
CA HIS A 376 -6.01 -13.83 -1.87
C HIS A 376 -6.77 -12.65 -2.44
N SER A 377 -7.66 -12.07 -1.64
CA SER A 377 -8.54 -10.98 -2.04
C SER A 377 -8.41 -9.82 -1.08
N ARG A 378 -8.23 -8.61 -1.61
CA ARG A 378 -8.06 -7.41 -0.81
C ARG A 378 -8.75 -6.22 -1.46
N LEU A 379 -9.45 -5.42 -0.65
CA LEU A 379 -9.92 -4.10 -1.02
C LEU A 379 -8.89 -3.09 -0.52
N HIS A 380 -8.25 -2.36 -1.42
CA HIS A 380 -7.20 -1.41 -1.07
C HIS A 380 -7.02 -0.34 -2.15
N GLY A 381 -6.68 0.89 -1.75
CA GLY A 381 -6.42 2.00 -2.65
C GLY A 381 -5.79 3.17 -1.93
N SER A 382 -5.11 4.07 -2.67
CA SER A 382 -4.32 5.17 -2.12
C SER A 382 -5.16 6.39 -1.75
N THR A 383 -6.02 6.87 -2.64
CA THR A 383 -6.69 8.17 -2.53
C THR A 383 -8.11 8.10 -2.00
N VAL A 384 -8.76 6.96 -2.15
CA VAL A 384 -10.15 6.70 -1.74
C VAL A 384 -10.23 5.33 -1.09
N TYR A 385 -10.93 5.25 0.02
CA TYR A 385 -11.20 3.97 0.66
C TYR A 385 -12.05 3.07 -0.26
N ARG A 386 -11.66 1.81 -0.37
CA ARG A 386 -12.35 0.83 -1.23
C ARG A 386 -13.53 0.15 -0.54
N VAL A 387 -14.19 0.86 0.39
CA VAL A 387 -15.43 0.38 1.02
C VAL A 387 -16.61 0.55 0.06
N PRO A 388 -17.47 -0.45 -0.13
CA PRO A 388 -18.40 -0.49 -1.26
C PRO A 388 -19.48 0.61 -1.24
N TRP A 389 -19.93 1.06 -0.07
CA TRP A 389 -20.96 2.09 0.01
C TRP A 389 -20.56 3.44 -0.57
N LEU A 390 -19.26 3.78 -0.56
CA LEU A 390 -18.78 5.00 -1.21
C LEU A 390 -18.98 4.97 -2.73
N PHE A 391 -18.95 3.79 -3.33
CA PHE A 391 -19.18 3.60 -4.77
C PHE A 391 -20.66 3.65 -5.12
N ASP A 392 -21.54 3.19 -4.24
CA ASP A 392 -22.98 3.36 -4.39
C ASP A 392 -23.37 4.84 -4.25
N GLU A 393 -22.80 5.57 -3.27
CA GLU A 393 -22.97 7.01 -3.15
C GLU A 393 -22.46 7.79 -4.36
N GLU A 394 -21.38 7.33 -4.99
CA GLU A 394 -20.86 7.96 -6.21
C GLU A 394 -21.78 7.69 -7.42
N ASP A 395 -22.31 6.48 -7.58
CA ASP A 395 -23.33 6.18 -8.57
C ASP A 395 -24.54 7.12 -8.40
N GLU A 396 -25.06 7.31 -7.17
CA GLU A 396 -26.18 8.21 -6.90
C GLU A 396 -25.85 9.68 -7.23
N LYS A 397 -24.67 10.17 -6.84
CA LYS A 397 -24.21 11.54 -7.16
C LYS A 397 -24.15 11.79 -8.68
N ASN A 398 -23.80 10.75 -9.44
CA ASN A 398 -23.72 10.79 -10.90
C ASN A 398 -25.08 10.52 -11.58
N GLY A 399 -26.15 10.39 -10.80
CA GLY A 399 -27.50 10.12 -11.32
C GLY A 399 -27.72 8.71 -11.84
N VAL A 400 -26.85 7.78 -11.47
CA VAL A 400 -27.00 6.36 -11.78
C VAL A 400 -27.92 5.72 -10.76
N ALA A 401 -29.01 5.11 -11.22
CA ALA A 401 -29.96 4.44 -10.32
C ALA A 401 -29.33 3.20 -9.70
N LEU A 402 -29.45 3.06 -8.39
CA LEU A 402 -29.06 1.85 -7.68
C LEU A 402 -30.10 0.73 -7.95
N VAL A 403 -29.64 -0.33 -8.60
CA VAL A 403 -30.45 -1.51 -8.89
C VAL A 403 -30.17 -2.55 -7.82
N PRO A 404 -31.18 -3.04 -7.06
CA PRO A 404 -30.98 -4.10 -6.09
C PRO A 404 -30.34 -5.34 -6.71
N GLY A 405 -29.34 -5.92 -6.03
CA GLY A 405 -28.52 -7.02 -6.52
C GLY A 405 -27.37 -6.60 -7.45
N GLN A 406 -27.25 -5.31 -7.78
CA GLN A 406 -26.19 -4.78 -8.66
C GLN A 406 -25.43 -3.59 -8.06
N THR A 407 -25.74 -3.21 -6.83
CA THR A 407 -25.01 -2.16 -6.12
C THR A 407 -23.58 -2.62 -5.80
N ALA A 408 -22.68 -1.72 -5.50
CA ALA A 408 -21.32 -2.10 -5.10
C ALA A 408 -21.33 -2.90 -3.79
N VAL A 409 -22.21 -2.54 -2.86
CA VAL A 409 -22.43 -3.31 -1.61
C VAL A 409 -22.92 -4.74 -1.93
N ASP A 410 -23.89 -4.90 -2.83
CA ASP A 410 -24.40 -6.22 -3.20
C ASP A 410 -23.33 -7.09 -3.84
N VAL A 411 -22.56 -6.53 -4.79
CA VAL A 411 -21.49 -7.25 -5.48
C VAL A 411 -20.41 -7.70 -4.50
N VAL A 412 -19.95 -6.80 -3.61
CA VAL A 412 -18.93 -7.17 -2.61
C VAL A 412 -19.47 -8.25 -1.68
N ARG A 413 -20.71 -8.12 -1.21
CA ARG A 413 -21.35 -9.12 -0.33
C ARG A 413 -21.45 -10.48 -1.00
N GLU A 414 -21.95 -10.53 -2.23
CA GLU A 414 -22.16 -11.77 -2.97
C GLU A 414 -20.83 -12.49 -3.24
N PHE A 415 -19.86 -11.77 -3.80
CA PHE A 415 -18.57 -12.39 -4.15
C PHE A 415 -17.72 -12.73 -2.92
N THR A 416 -17.84 -11.98 -1.82
CA THR A 416 -17.17 -12.35 -0.56
C THR A 416 -17.77 -13.63 0.02
N LYS A 417 -19.10 -13.77 0.02
CA LYS A 417 -19.78 -15.01 0.47
C LYS A 417 -19.44 -16.18 -0.43
N LEU A 418 -19.46 -15.99 -1.75
CA LEU A 418 -19.00 -17.01 -2.70
C LEU A 418 -17.55 -17.43 -2.44
N LYS A 419 -16.67 -16.48 -2.14
CA LYS A 419 -15.28 -16.80 -1.78
C LYS A 419 -15.21 -17.70 -0.55
N LEU A 420 -16.01 -17.40 0.49
CA LEU A 420 -16.05 -18.23 1.70
C LEU A 420 -16.61 -19.64 1.44
N GLU A 421 -17.62 -19.77 0.60
CA GLU A 421 -18.15 -21.07 0.17
C GLU A 421 -17.09 -21.88 -0.59
N LEU A 422 -16.26 -21.21 -1.37
CA LEU A 422 -15.14 -21.81 -2.10
C LEU A 422 -13.91 -22.11 -1.24
N MET A 423 -13.84 -21.67 0.02
CA MET A 423 -12.65 -21.84 0.86
C MET A 423 -12.14 -23.28 0.97
N PRO A 424 -12.97 -24.32 1.10
CA PRO A 424 -12.47 -25.69 1.07
C PRO A 424 -11.75 -26.05 -0.23
N TYR A 425 -12.26 -25.57 -1.37
CA TYR A 425 -11.63 -25.74 -2.67
C TYR A 425 -10.31 -24.95 -2.75
N VAL A 426 -10.32 -23.67 -2.34
CA VAL A 426 -9.12 -22.81 -2.33
C VAL A 426 -8.03 -23.39 -1.43
N TYR A 427 -8.39 -23.92 -0.25
CA TYR A 427 -7.46 -24.60 0.64
C TYR A 427 -6.82 -25.82 -0.04
N GLN A 428 -7.63 -26.66 -0.69
CA GLN A 428 -7.13 -27.81 -1.44
C GLN A 428 -6.18 -27.39 -2.57
N LEU A 429 -6.50 -26.30 -3.28
CA LEU A 429 -5.61 -25.75 -4.30
C LEU A 429 -4.29 -25.24 -3.70
N GLY A 430 -4.34 -24.64 -2.52
CA GLY A 430 -3.18 -24.08 -1.82
C GLY A 430 -2.11 -25.11 -1.43
N LEU A 431 -2.46 -26.40 -1.40
CA LEU A 431 -1.49 -27.47 -1.18
C LEU A 431 -0.61 -27.74 -2.41
N GLN A 432 -1.10 -27.46 -3.61
CA GLN A 432 -0.42 -27.81 -4.86
C GLN A 432 0.87 -26.97 -5.09
N PRO A 433 0.89 -25.65 -4.82
CA PRO A 433 2.12 -24.88 -4.89
C PRO A 433 3.24 -25.46 -4.02
N HIS A 434 2.89 -25.93 -2.83
CA HIS A 434 3.85 -26.54 -1.90
C HIS A 434 4.39 -27.90 -2.42
N VAL A 435 3.52 -28.72 -2.99
CA VAL A 435 3.87 -30.10 -3.38
C VAL A 435 4.60 -30.15 -4.73
N ASN A 436 4.15 -29.38 -5.70
CA ASN A 436 4.64 -29.49 -7.09
C ASN A 436 4.76 -28.17 -7.84
N GLY A 437 4.60 -27.01 -7.17
CA GLY A 437 4.71 -25.69 -7.77
C GLY A 437 3.52 -25.25 -8.62
N THR A 438 2.42 -26.01 -8.68
CA THR A 438 1.25 -25.64 -9.49
C THR A 438 0.48 -24.51 -8.81
N PRO A 439 0.31 -23.33 -9.46
CA PRO A 439 -0.32 -22.19 -8.82
C PRO A 439 -1.85 -22.35 -8.66
N VAL A 440 -2.42 -21.58 -7.76
CA VAL A 440 -3.86 -21.50 -7.56
C VAL A 440 -4.55 -20.88 -8.78
N MET A 441 -3.99 -19.77 -9.28
CA MET A 441 -4.43 -19.12 -10.54
C MET A 441 -3.50 -19.59 -11.67
N ARG A 442 -4.07 -20.22 -12.70
CA ARG A 442 -3.32 -20.83 -13.79
C ARG A 442 -3.63 -20.15 -15.11
N SER A 443 -2.61 -19.73 -15.84
CA SER A 443 -2.83 -19.34 -17.23
C SER A 443 -3.41 -20.52 -18.02
N MET A 444 -4.16 -20.23 -19.07
CA MET A 444 -4.72 -21.27 -19.93
C MET A 444 -3.63 -22.16 -20.52
N PHE A 445 -2.44 -21.61 -20.77
CA PHE A 445 -1.27 -22.36 -21.25
C PHE A 445 -0.76 -23.37 -20.20
N VAL A 446 -0.72 -23.00 -18.92
CA VAL A 446 -0.27 -23.91 -17.84
C VAL A 446 -1.20 -25.11 -17.68
N GLU A 447 -2.50 -24.89 -17.79
CA GLU A 447 -3.50 -25.97 -17.65
C GLU A 447 -3.68 -26.78 -18.94
N PHE A 448 -3.54 -26.16 -20.11
CA PHE A 448 -3.73 -26.78 -21.42
C PHE A 448 -2.53 -26.55 -22.36
N PRO A 449 -1.34 -27.10 -22.04
CA PRO A 449 -0.10 -26.79 -22.78
C PRO A 449 -0.11 -27.28 -24.24
N ASP A 450 -0.90 -28.32 -24.53
CA ASP A 450 -1.00 -28.93 -25.86
C ASP A 450 -2.00 -28.21 -26.78
N ASP A 451 -2.79 -27.25 -26.27
CA ASP A 451 -3.71 -26.46 -27.09
C ASP A 451 -3.04 -25.16 -27.56
N PRO A 452 -2.66 -25.03 -28.86
CA PRO A 452 -2.01 -23.82 -29.36
C PRO A 452 -2.83 -22.53 -29.14
N ALA A 453 -4.15 -22.63 -29.08
CA ALA A 453 -5.00 -21.48 -28.87
C ALA A 453 -4.97 -20.96 -27.43
N CYS A 454 -4.53 -21.77 -26.48
CA CYS A 454 -4.37 -21.36 -25.08
C CYS A 454 -3.11 -20.53 -24.83
N ARG A 455 -2.16 -20.48 -25.77
CA ARG A 455 -0.87 -19.83 -25.61
C ARG A 455 -0.94 -18.30 -25.48
N THR A 456 -1.97 -17.68 -26.00
CA THR A 456 -2.12 -16.22 -26.06
C THR A 456 -3.33 -15.69 -25.29
N LEU A 457 -4.02 -16.56 -24.54
CA LEU A 457 -5.19 -16.16 -23.75
C LEU A 457 -4.76 -15.49 -22.44
N ASP A 458 -4.97 -14.20 -22.34
CA ASP A 458 -4.50 -13.34 -21.25
C ASP A 458 -5.62 -12.61 -20.50
N ARG A 459 -6.90 -12.89 -20.86
CA ARG A 459 -8.10 -12.29 -20.24
C ARG A 459 -9.00 -13.29 -19.56
N GLN A 460 -8.52 -14.50 -19.41
CA GLN A 460 -9.16 -15.60 -18.69
C GLN A 460 -8.11 -16.49 -18.06
N TYR A 461 -8.50 -17.23 -17.04
CA TYR A 461 -7.61 -18.16 -16.35
C TYR A 461 -8.40 -19.32 -15.75
N MET A 462 -7.70 -20.36 -15.38
CA MET A 462 -8.25 -21.42 -14.56
C MET A 462 -7.98 -21.15 -13.08
N PHE A 463 -9.02 -21.11 -12.29
CA PHE A 463 -8.94 -21.11 -10.83
C PHE A 463 -8.96 -22.55 -10.36
N GLY A 464 -7.76 -23.12 -10.16
CA GLY A 464 -7.57 -24.56 -10.08
C GLY A 464 -7.93 -25.28 -11.37
N PRO A 465 -8.11 -26.61 -11.34
CA PRO A 465 -8.40 -27.42 -12.53
C PRO A 465 -9.86 -27.36 -12.98
N SER A 466 -10.76 -26.81 -12.15
CA SER A 466 -12.22 -27.02 -12.35
C SER A 466 -13.00 -25.76 -12.68
N MET A 467 -12.44 -24.55 -12.46
CA MET A 467 -13.19 -23.31 -12.65
C MET A 467 -12.50 -22.41 -13.68
N LEU A 468 -13.20 -22.08 -14.75
CA LEU A 468 -12.78 -21.03 -15.69
C LEU A 468 -13.30 -19.69 -15.20
N VAL A 469 -12.41 -18.71 -15.10
CA VAL A 469 -12.74 -17.33 -14.76
C VAL A 469 -12.41 -16.43 -15.95
N ALA A 470 -13.41 -15.67 -16.41
CA ALA A 470 -13.28 -14.71 -17.50
C ALA A 470 -13.81 -13.34 -17.03
N PRO A 471 -12.94 -12.49 -16.43
CA PRO A 471 -13.36 -11.18 -15.93
C PRO A 471 -13.88 -10.27 -17.03
N VAL A 472 -14.80 -9.37 -16.66
CA VAL A 472 -15.40 -8.40 -17.58
C VAL A 472 -14.57 -7.11 -17.55
N PHE A 473 -13.95 -6.74 -18.67
CA PHE A 473 -13.05 -5.58 -18.80
C PHE A 473 -13.68 -4.42 -19.60
N THR A 474 -15.01 -4.35 -19.67
CA THR A 474 -15.71 -3.36 -20.49
C THR A 474 -16.93 -2.80 -19.77
N TYR A 475 -17.34 -1.59 -20.13
CA TYR A 475 -18.58 -0.99 -19.64
C TYR A 475 -19.83 -1.71 -20.13
N SER A 476 -19.78 -2.30 -21.34
CA SER A 476 -20.93 -3.03 -21.92
C SER A 476 -21.28 -4.31 -21.15
N GLY A 477 -20.34 -4.80 -20.33
CA GLY A 477 -20.51 -6.10 -19.65
C GLY A 477 -20.24 -7.30 -20.53
N GLU A 478 -19.90 -7.09 -21.80
CA GLU A 478 -19.57 -8.16 -22.74
C GLU A 478 -18.21 -8.77 -22.44
N VAL A 479 -18.15 -10.10 -22.45
CA VAL A 479 -16.91 -10.86 -22.30
C VAL A 479 -16.87 -11.97 -23.35
N SER A 480 -15.70 -12.13 -23.98
CA SER A 480 -15.41 -13.27 -24.85
C SER A 480 -14.44 -14.19 -24.15
N TYR A 481 -14.78 -15.46 -24.08
CA TYR A 481 -13.94 -16.48 -23.48
C TYR A 481 -13.93 -17.76 -24.34
N ARG A 482 -12.92 -18.59 -24.12
CA ARG A 482 -12.79 -19.84 -24.82
C ARG A 482 -12.97 -21.03 -23.87
N PHE A 483 -13.97 -21.85 -24.14
CA PHE A 483 -14.08 -23.20 -23.59
C PHE A 483 -13.32 -24.20 -24.46
N ARG A 484 -12.66 -25.16 -23.82
CA ARG A 484 -12.20 -26.36 -24.51
C ARG A 484 -13.38 -27.34 -24.56
N CYS A 485 -13.84 -27.66 -25.78
CA CYS A 485 -14.83 -28.75 -25.97
C CYS A 485 -14.19 -30.10 -25.59
N GLY A 486 -14.65 -30.71 -24.51
CA GLY A 486 -14.27 -32.07 -24.17
C GLY A 486 -14.40 -32.48 -22.70
N CYS A 487 -14.46 -31.55 -21.77
CA CYS A 487 -14.47 -31.84 -20.32
C CYS A 487 -15.32 -30.90 -19.45
N ALA A 488 -16.16 -30.05 -20.01
CA ALA A 488 -16.99 -29.16 -19.21
C ALA A 488 -18.48 -29.47 -19.40
N THR A 489 -19.11 -30.08 -18.42
CA THR A 489 -20.52 -29.84 -18.14
C THR A 489 -20.59 -28.43 -17.53
N ALA A 490 -21.26 -27.51 -18.22
CA ALA A 490 -21.63 -26.24 -17.66
C ALA A 490 -22.45 -26.45 -16.38
N ALA A 491 -22.01 -25.89 -15.27
CA ALA A 491 -22.79 -25.79 -14.05
C ALA A 491 -23.50 -24.45 -14.00
#